data_8a42ff2ec047dd89e08cfc46ed109344
#
_entry.id   8a42ff2ec047dd89e08cfc46ed109344
#
_cell.length_a   1.000
_cell.length_b   1.000
_cell.length_c   1.000
_cell.angle_alpha   90.00
_cell.angle_beta   90.00
_cell.angle_gamma   90.00
#
_symmetry.space_group_name_H-M   'P 1'
#
loop_
_entity.id
_entity.type
_entity.pdbx_description
1 polymer ?
#
loop_
_entity_poly.entity_id
_entity_poly.type
_entity_poly.pdbx_seq_one_letter_code
_entity_poly.pdbx_strand_id
1 'polypeptide(L)' 'MPIVDMKETGNRIKSMIRQNGMKISDIQAIFGFNTPQAIYKWMRGDAMPTIDNIVMLADIFGVEISDIVVVYRKSA' A
#
# COMPACT_ATOMS: atom_id res chain seq x y z
N MET A 1 15.03 -1.28 17.09
CA MET A 1 14.71 -2.26 16.05
C MET A 1 13.65 -1.69 15.11
N PRO A 2 13.90 -1.66 13.81
CA PRO A 2 12.90 -1.16 12.88
C PRO A 2 11.74 -2.15 12.72
N ILE A 3 10.54 -1.60 12.67
CA ILE A 3 9.29 -2.36 12.51
C ILE A 3 8.45 -1.67 11.45
N VAL A 4 7.86 -2.44 10.54
CA VAL A 4 6.92 -1.90 9.57
C VAL A 4 5.63 -1.51 10.28
N ASP A 5 5.21 -0.27 10.09
CA ASP A 5 3.92 0.21 10.57
C ASP A 5 2.88 -0.08 9.50
N MET A 6 2.16 -1.18 9.69
CA MET A 6 1.18 -1.65 8.71
C MET A 6 0.02 -0.68 8.55
N LYS A 7 -0.42 -0.09 9.64
CA LYS A 7 -1.56 0.83 9.61
C LYS A 7 -1.21 2.12 8.87
N GLU A 8 -0.05 2.71 9.18
CA GLU A 8 0.39 3.92 8.50
C GLU A 8 0.75 3.66 7.04
N THR A 9 1.33 2.51 6.75
CA THR A 9 1.56 2.08 5.36
C THR A 9 0.22 2.00 4.61
N GLY A 10 -0.79 1.40 5.22
CA GLY A 10 -2.13 1.33 4.64
C GLY A 10 -2.74 2.71 4.42
N ASN A 11 -2.56 3.63 5.35
CA ASN A 11 -3.01 5.01 5.20
C ASN A 11 -2.32 5.71 4.03
N ARG A 12 -1.04 5.47 3.83
CA ARG A 12 -0.31 6.03 2.68
C ARG A 12 -0.83 5.48 1.36
N ILE A 13 -1.06 4.18 1.28
CA ILE A 13 -1.65 3.57 0.08
C ILE A 13 -3.00 4.21 -0.23
N LYS A 14 -3.85 4.34 0.77
CA LYS A 14 -5.16 4.98 0.63
C LYS A 14 -5.05 6.41 0.15
N SER A 15 -4.14 7.19 0.75
CA SER A 15 -3.90 8.59 0.34
C SER A 15 -3.41 8.70 -1.10
N MET A 16 -2.49 7.82 -1.49
CA MET A 16 -1.92 7.85 -2.85
C MET A 16 -2.95 7.49 -3.91
N ILE A 17 -3.81 6.52 -3.63
CA ILE A 17 -4.92 6.18 -4.52
C ILE A 17 -5.79 7.42 -4.72
N ARG A 18 -6.15 8.09 -3.64
CA ARG A 18 -6.98 9.31 -3.68
C ARG A 18 -6.28 10.45 -4.40
N GLN A 19 -5.01 10.71 -4.09
CA GLN A 19 -4.23 11.79 -4.68
C GLN A 19 -4.04 11.61 -6.18
N ASN A 20 -3.97 10.37 -6.65
CA ASN A 20 -3.84 10.07 -8.07
C ASN A 20 -5.19 10.00 -8.80
N GLY A 21 -6.29 10.33 -8.11
CA GLY A 21 -7.63 10.32 -8.72
C GLY A 21 -8.10 8.94 -9.13
N MET A 22 -7.55 7.89 -8.52
CA MET A 22 -7.86 6.51 -8.87
C MET A 22 -8.96 5.96 -7.97
N LYS A 23 -9.64 4.96 -8.49
CA LYS A 23 -10.63 4.18 -7.74
C LYS A 23 -10.02 2.85 -7.33
N ILE A 24 -10.59 2.23 -6.31
CA ILE A 24 -10.18 0.89 -5.89
C ILE A 24 -10.32 -0.10 -7.06
N SER A 25 -11.38 0.06 -7.87
CA SER A 25 -11.59 -0.79 -9.04
C SER A 25 -10.49 -0.66 -10.09
N ASP A 26 -9.87 0.51 -10.20
CA ASP A 26 -8.72 0.71 -11.10
C ASP A 26 -7.51 -0.10 -10.65
N ILE A 27 -7.22 -0.03 -9.35
CA ILE A 27 -6.11 -0.80 -8.77
C ILE A 27 -6.39 -2.30 -8.90
N GLN A 28 -7.62 -2.72 -8.60
CA GLN A 28 -8.03 -4.12 -8.75
C GLN A 28 -7.78 -4.63 -10.16
N ALA A 29 -8.15 -3.84 -11.17
CA ALA A 29 -7.98 -4.22 -12.57
C ALA A 29 -6.50 -4.31 -12.95
N ILE A 30 -5.68 -3.36 -12.51
CA ILE A 30 -4.24 -3.35 -12.81
C ILE A 30 -3.56 -4.59 -12.23
N PHE A 31 -3.91 -4.97 -10.99
CA PHE A 31 -3.34 -6.16 -10.36
C PHE A 31 -3.95 -7.47 -10.85
N GLY A 32 -5.09 -7.41 -11.55
CA GLY A 32 -5.78 -8.61 -12.00
C GLY A 32 -6.46 -9.38 -10.87
N PHE A 33 -6.84 -8.70 -9.80
CA PHE A 33 -7.52 -9.33 -8.66
C PHE A 33 -9.00 -9.57 -8.99
N ASN A 34 -9.51 -10.75 -8.62
CA ASN A 34 -10.93 -11.07 -8.79
C ASN A 34 -11.84 -10.26 -7.87
N THR A 35 -11.32 -9.81 -6.73
CA THR A 35 -12.06 -9.02 -5.73
C THR A 35 -11.16 -7.90 -5.21
N PRO A 36 -11.72 -6.82 -4.64
CA PRO A 36 -10.92 -5.74 -4.06
C PRO A 36 -10.46 -6.01 -2.62
N GLN A 37 -10.70 -7.20 -2.08
CA GLN A 37 -10.49 -7.47 -0.66
C GLN A 37 -9.05 -7.29 -0.21
N ALA A 38 -8.08 -7.72 -1.01
CA ALA A 38 -6.67 -7.55 -0.68
C ALA A 38 -6.32 -6.06 -0.52
N ILE A 39 -6.84 -5.22 -1.42
CA ILE A 39 -6.58 -3.77 -1.39
C ILE A 39 -7.17 -3.16 -0.13
N TYR A 40 -8.38 -3.53 0.25
CA TYR A 40 -9.01 -3.06 1.48
C TYR A 40 -8.23 -3.49 2.72
N LYS A 41 -7.70 -4.72 2.72
CA LYS A 41 -6.85 -5.19 3.83
C LYS A 41 -5.57 -4.38 3.95
N TRP A 42 -4.96 -4.03 2.82
CA TRP A 42 -3.79 -3.16 2.83
C TRP A 42 -4.12 -1.79 3.44
N MET A 43 -5.23 -1.19 2.98
CA MET A 43 -5.63 0.16 3.43
C MET A 43 -5.98 0.20 4.92
N ARG A 44 -6.50 -0.90 5.47
CA ARG A 44 -6.82 -0.99 6.90
C ARG A 44 -5.61 -1.35 7.77
N GLY A 45 -4.53 -1.80 7.16
CA GLY A 45 -3.36 -2.30 7.88
C GLY A 45 -3.54 -3.71 8.41
N ASP A 46 -4.51 -4.47 7.88
CA ASP A 46 -4.75 -5.85 8.28
C ASP A 46 -3.76 -6.82 7.62
N ALA A 47 -3.21 -6.43 6.48
CA ALA A 47 -2.21 -7.20 5.76
C ALA A 47 -1.27 -6.27 5.00
N MET A 48 -0.03 -6.68 4.81
CA MET A 48 0.91 -5.97 3.95
C MET A 48 0.82 -6.52 2.53
N PRO A 49 0.93 -5.65 1.51
CA PRO A 49 1.19 -6.15 0.16
C PRO A 49 2.48 -6.95 0.14
N THR A 50 2.56 -7.94 -0.75
CA THR A 50 3.84 -8.61 -1.01
C THR A 50 4.83 -7.59 -1.59
N ILE A 51 6.12 -7.95 -1.57
CA ILE A 51 7.14 -7.03 -2.11
C ILE A 51 6.87 -6.73 -3.60
N ASP A 52 6.43 -7.72 -4.36
CA ASP A 52 6.09 -7.54 -5.78
C ASP A 52 4.96 -6.52 -5.94
N ASN A 53 3.95 -6.60 -5.09
CA ASN A 53 2.82 -5.68 -5.13
C ASN A 53 3.21 -4.27 -4.68
N ILE A 54 4.14 -4.15 -3.73
CA ILE A 54 4.67 -2.85 -3.31
C ILE A 54 5.43 -2.18 -4.46
N VAL A 55 6.26 -2.94 -5.17
CA VAL A 55 6.97 -2.44 -6.35
C VAL A 55 6.00 -1.95 -7.41
N MET A 56 4.93 -2.70 -7.65
CA MET A 56 3.87 -2.31 -8.59
C MET A 56 3.17 -1.04 -8.16
N LEU A 57 2.81 -0.93 -6.88
CA LEU A 57 2.18 0.28 -6.33
C LEU A 57 3.09 1.50 -6.50
N ALA A 58 4.37 1.35 -6.21
CA ALA A 58 5.35 2.43 -6.38
C ALA A 58 5.39 2.91 -7.82
N ASP A 59 5.38 1.99 -8.76
CA ASP A 59 5.36 2.31 -10.20
C ASP A 59 4.05 3.03 -10.59
N ILE A 60 2.91 2.52 -10.15
CA ILE A 60 1.61 3.12 -10.44
C ILE A 60 1.52 4.56 -9.93
N PHE A 61 2.00 4.80 -8.71
CA PHE A 61 1.94 6.11 -8.07
C PHE A 61 3.09 7.02 -8.46
N GLY A 62 4.11 6.50 -9.13
CA GLY A 62 5.30 7.28 -9.49
C GLY A 62 6.13 7.72 -8.29
N VAL A 63 6.24 6.86 -7.29
CA VAL A 63 6.97 7.13 -6.04
C VAL A 63 7.97 6.03 -5.75
N GLU A 64 8.80 6.23 -4.74
CA GLU A 64 9.72 5.22 -4.25
C GLU A 64 9.02 4.28 -3.28
N ILE A 65 9.54 3.06 -3.12
CA ILE A 65 9.02 2.11 -2.14
C ILE A 65 9.03 2.72 -0.73
N SER A 66 10.07 3.48 -0.40
CA SER A 66 10.20 4.15 0.90
C SER A 66 9.14 5.23 1.14
N ASP A 67 8.47 5.70 0.09
CA ASP A 67 7.35 6.63 0.22
C ASP A 67 6.07 5.90 0.64
N ILE A 68 6.00 4.59 0.41
CA ILE A 68 4.81 3.78 0.72
C ILE A 68 4.96 3.10 2.07
N VAL A 69 6.07 2.41 2.28
CA VAL A 69 6.30 1.61 3.49
C VAL A 69 6.74 2.52 4.63
N VAL A 70 5.95 2.58 5.68
CA VAL A 70 6.26 3.35 6.88
C VAL A 70 6.93 2.44 7.89
N VAL A 71 8.06 2.88 8.41
CA VAL A 71 8.84 2.14 9.41
C VAL A 71 8.97 3.01 10.64
N TYR A 72 8.82 2.40 11.79
CA TYR A 72 9.15 3.05 13.06
C TYR A 72 10.19 2.22 13.81
N ARG A 73 10.91 2.86 14.73
CA ARG A 73 11.89 2.17 15.56
C ARG A 73 11.33 1.95 16.94
N LYS A 74 11.31 0.69 17.35
CA LYS A 74 10.92 0.33 18.70
C LYS A 74 12.12 0.49 19.62
N SER A 75 11.93 1.23 20.71
CA SER A 75 12.96 1.35 21.76
C SER A 75 13.19 0.01 22.43
N ALA A 76 14.45 -0.23 22.76
CA ALA A 76 14.82 -1.43 23.51
C ALA A 76 14.25 -1.35 24.93
#